data_d989ddb718f536e0bbbb0ce1894b8f35
#
_entry.id   d989ddb718f536e0bbbb0ce1894b8f35
#
_cell.length_a   1.000
_cell.length_b   1.000
_cell.length_c   1.000
_cell.angle_alpha   90.00
_cell.angle_beta   90.00
_cell.angle_gamma   90.00
#
_symmetry.space_group_name_H-M   'P 1'
#
loop_
_entity.id
_entity.type
_entity.pdbx_description
1 polymer ?
#
loop_
_entity_poly.entity_id
_entity_poly.type
_entity_poly.pdbx_seq_one_letter_code
_entity_poly.pdbx_strand_id
1 'polypeptide(L)'
;MPRIFFNPITGLYYRIIARRKPRRAPSTPEVERLRAQAKEILPPRLKELAAMHGFTYNKVFIKNNVSNWGSCSAKGNINLNLRLVTLPDELRDYVILHELCHLKYLNHGKEFHALLEQVCPGHRELAKRLKE
;
A
#
# COMPACT_ATOMS: atom_id res chain seq x y z
N MET A 1 -4.84 12.81 -20.27
CA MET A 1 -3.72 11.89 -20.43
C MET A 1 -3.63 10.91 -19.27
N PRO A 2 -3.43 9.64 -19.56
CA PRO A 2 -3.22 8.70 -18.47
C PRO A 2 -1.91 9.01 -17.75
N ARG A 3 -1.95 9.00 -16.45
CA ARG A 3 -0.74 9.12 -15.63
C ARG A 3 -0.07 7.76 -15.54
N ILE A 4 1.24 7.76 -15.67
CA ILE A 4 2.05 6.55 -15.49
C ILE A 4 2.68 6.64 -14.12
N PHE A 5 2.47 5.60 -13.31
CA PHE A 5 3.07 5.50 -11.99
C PHE A 5 3.99 4.29 -11.96
N PHE A 6 5.13 4.47 -11.34
CA PHE A 6 5.98 3.34 -10.99
C PHE A 6 5.51 2.80 -9.65
N ASN A 7 5.11 1.53 -9.62
CA ASN A 7 4.75 0.87 -8.39
C ASN A 7 5.98 0.15 -7.85
N PRO A 8 6.66 0.71 -6.84
CA PRO A 8 7.86 0.08 -6.29
C PRO A 8 7.56 -1.23 -5.58
N ILE A 9 6.29 -1.46 -5.21
CA ILE A 9 5.86 -2.69 -4.55
C ILE A 9 5.91 -3.86 -5.52
N THR A 10 5.37 -3.69 -6.73
CA THR A 10 5.37 -4.71 -7.78
C THR A 10 6.56 -4.57 -8.71
N GLY A 11 7.23 -3.43 -8.70
CA GLY A 11 8.31 -3.11 -9.62
C GLY A 11 7.83 -2.81 -11.03
N LEU A 12 6.56 -2.54 -11.19
CA LEU A 12 5.94 -2.30 -12.49
C LEU A 12 5.50 -0.86 -12.61
N TYR A 13 5.58 -0.34 -13.83
CA TYR A 13 4.87 0.88 -14.17
C TYR A 13 3.42 0.52 -14.45
N TYR A 14 2.49 1.30 -13.92
CA TYR A 14 1.10 1.13 -14.25
C TYR A 14 0.48 2.45 -14.64
N ARG A 15 -0.49 2.37 -15.53
CA ARG A 15 -1.24 3.53 -15.98
C ARG A 15 -2.52 3.64 -15.18
N ILE A 16 -2.80 4.83 -14.66
CA ILE A 16 -4.12 5.13 -14.19
C ILE A 16 -4.95 5.54 -15.41
N ILE A 17 -5.84 4.66 -15.81
CA ILE A 17 -6.79 4.93 -16.87
C ILE A 17 -8.09 5.31 -16.18
N ALA A 18 -8.52 6.56 -16.35
CA ALA A 18 -9.67 7.12 -15.65
C ALA A 18 -10.97 6.32 -15.82
N ARG A 19 -11.07 5.49 -16.85
CA ARG A 19 -12.26 4.70 -17.17
C ARG A 19 -12.22 3.26 -16.71
N ARG A 20 -11.08 2.78 -16.21
CA ARG A 20 -10.97 1.40 -15.74
C ARG A 20 -10.99 1.34 -14.23
N LYS A 21 -11.94 0.61 -13.71
CA LYS A 21 -11.93 0.25 -12.30
C LYS A 21 -10.82 -0.78 -12.07
N PRO A 22 -10.13 -0.75 -10.91
CA PRO A 22 -9.17 -1.79 -10.56
C PRO A 22 -9.84 -3.15 -10.64
N ARG A 23 -9.13 -4.12 -11.24
CA ARG A 23 -9.63 -5.49 -11.27
C ARG A 23 -9.64 -6.06 -9.87
N ARG A 24 -10.76 -6.62 -9.50
CA ARG A 24 -10.89 -7.35 -8.24
C ARG A 24 -10.68 -8.83 -8.52
N ALA A 25 -10.00 -9.50 -7.60
CA ALA A 25 -9.89 -10.95 -7.66
C ALA A 25 -11.22 -11.58 -7.28
N PRO A 26 -11.51 -12.81 -7.80
CA PRO A 26 -12.72 -13.52 -7.41
C PRO A 26 -12.77 -13.78 -5.91
N SER A 27 -13.96 -13.73 -5.33
CA SER A 27 -14.15 -14.07 -3.94
C SER A 27 -14.25 -15.59 -3.78
N THR A 28 -13.49 -16.13 -2.83
CA THR A 28 -13.51 -17.55 -2.47
C THR A 28 -13.57 -17.66 -0.94
N PRO A 29 -13.91 -18.83 -0.38
CA PRO A 29 -13.86 -19.00 1.07
C PRO A 29 -12.50 -18.66 1.67
N GLU A 30 -11.41 -18.99 0.97
CA GLU A 30 -10.06 -18.66 1.40
C GLU A 30 -9.84 -17.15 1.40
N VAL A 31 -10.28 -16.45 0.37
CA VAL A 31 -10.19 -14.99 0.29
C VAL A 31 -10.97 -14.35 1.43
N GLU A 32 -12.15 -14.86 1.75
CA GLU A 32 -12.94 -14.33 2.85
C GLU A 32 -12.28 -14.54 4.21
N ARG A 33 -11.58 -15.66 4.40
CA ARG A 33 -10.78 -15.87 5.62
C ARG A 33 -9.63 -14.88 5.71
N LEU A 34 -8.93 -14.64 4.58
CA LEU A 34 -7.86 -13.64 4.54
C LEU A 34 -8.40 -12.24 4.81
N ARG A 35 -9.57 -11.92 4.26
CA ARG A 35 -10.21 -10.62 4.50
C ARG A 35 -10.51 -10.42 5.99
N ALA A 36 -11.07 -11.41 6.64
CA ALA A 36 -11.37 -11.32 8.07
C ALA A 36 -10.09 -11.11 8.88
N GLN A 37 -9.05 -11.86 8.58
CA GLN A 37 -7.75 -11.73 9.22
C GLN A 37 -7.13 -10.35 8.96
N ALA A 38 -7.21 -9.86 7.72
CA ALA A 38 -6.68 -8.56 7.35
C ALA A 38 -7.39 -7.43 8.07
N LYS A 39 -8.70 -7.50 8.21
CA LYS A 39 -9.50 -6.50 8.94
C LYS A 39 -9.14 -6.47 10.43
N GLU A 40 -8.69 -7.57 10.97
CA GLU A 40 -8.27 -7.65 12.37
C GLU A 40 -6.85 -7.11 12.57
N ILE A 41 -5.94 -7.38 11.63
CA ILE A 41 -4.51 -7.10 11.78
C ILE A 41 -4.10 -5.75 11.18
N LEU A 42 -4.57 -5.44 9.98
CA LEU A 42 -4.03 -4.31 9.22
C LEU A 42 -4.43 -2.93 9.74
N PRO A 43 -5.72 -2.65 10.04
CA PRO A 43 -6.08 -1.33 10.55
C PRO A 43 -5.38 -0.94 11.86
N PRO A 44 -5.24 -1.82 12.86
CA PRO A 44 -4.48 -1.47 14.06
C PRO A 44 -3.00 -1.19 13.77
N ARG A 45 -2.39 -1.96 12.86
CA ARG A 45 -0.99 -1.75 12.51
C ARG A 45 -0.79 -0.44 11.75
N LEU A 46 -1.70 -0.12 10.82
CA LEU A 46 -1.69 1.16 10.13
C LEU A 46 -1.76 2.32 11.13
N LYS A 47 -2.68 2.23 12.08
CA LYS A 47 -2.85 3.26 13.12
C LYS A 47 -1.59 3.43 13.95
N GLU A 48 -0.97 2.32 14.33
CA GLU A 48 0.27 2.33 15.12
C GLU A 48 1.41 3.00 14.35
N LEU A 49 1.62 2.60 13.09
CA LEU A 49 2.68 3.18 12.27
C LEU A 49 2.42 4.66 11.95
N ALA A 50 1.17 5.03 11.70
CA ALA A 50 0.80 6.41 11.47
C ALA A 50 1.10 7.27 12.70
N ALA A 51 0.73 6.81 13.89
CA ALA A 51 1.01 7.52 15.13
C ALA A 51 2.52 7.64 15.38
N MET A 52 3.26 6.56 15.12
CA MET A 52 4.70 6.52 15.33
C MET A 52 5.44 7.56 14.49
N HIS A 53 4.98 7.81 13.27
CA HIS A 53 5.64 8.70 12.33
C HIS A 53 4.89 10.01 12.06
N GLY A 54 3.84 10.29 12.82
CA GLY A 54 3.12 11.56 12.72
C GLY A 54 2.26 11.74 11.48
N PHE A 55 1.72 10.64 10.96
CA PHE A 55 0.80 10.70 9.82
C PHE A 55 -0.65 10.72 10.28
N THR A 56 -1.48 11.45 9.55
CA THR A 56 -2.94 11.47 9.76
C THR A 56 -3.62 11.07 8.47
N TYR A 57 -4.35 9.96 8.51
CA TYR A 57 -5.13 9.48 7.38
C TYR A 57 -6.62 9.60 7.68
N ASN A 58 -7.45 9.54 6.63
CA ASN A 58 -8.90 9.67 6.76
C ASN A 58 -9.53 8.31 7.06
N LYS A 59 -9.57 7.41 6.09
CA LYS A 59 -10.17 6.09 6.22
C LYS A 59 -9.23 5.02 5.70
N VAL A 60 -9.43 3.79 6.17
CA VAL A 60 -8.72 2.63 5.68
C VAL A 60 -9.72 1.61 5.14
N PHE A 61 -9.41 1.02 3.99
CA PHE A 61 -10.22 -0.01 3.36
C PHE A 61 -9.35 -1.22 3.06
N ILE A 62 -9.91 -2.40 3.28
CA ILE A 62 -9.26 -3.66 2.91
C ILE A 62 -9.84 -4.08 1.56
N LYS A 63 -8.96 -4.29 0.59
CA LYS A 63 -9.33 -4.57 -0.78
C LYS A 63 -8.80 -5.93 -1.25
N ASN A 64 -9.53 -6.54 -2.17
CA ASN A 64 -9.10 -7.75 -2.86
C ASN A 64 -8.67 -7.38 -4.27
N ASN A 65 -7.48 -6.78 -4.41
CA ASN A 65 -6.96 -6.32 -5.69
C ASN A 65 -5.95 -7.31 -6.26
N VAL A 66 -5.88 -7.38 -7.59
CA VAL A 66 -4.93 -8.24 -8.30
C VAL A 66 -3.63 -7.50 -8.60
N SER A 67 -3.70 -6.18 -8.78
CA SER A 67 -2.63 -5.41 -9.42
C SER A 67 -1.72 -4.65 -8.46
N ASN A 68 -2.10 -4.44 -7.21
CA ASN A 68 -1.26 -3.69 -6.28
C ASN A 68 -1.45 -4.16 -4.84
N TRP A 69 -0.47 -3.82 -3.98
CA TRP A 69 -0.51 -4.14 -2.56
C TRP A 69 -1.25 -3.08 -1.74
N GLY A 70 -1.35 -1.88 -2.28
CA GLY A 70 -2.04 -0.80 -1.61
C GLY A 70 -2.14 0.44 -2.48
N SER A 71 -2.86 1.44 -1.99
CA SER A 71 -2.96 2.75 -2.64
C SER A 71 -3.36 3.80 -1.62
N CYS A 72 -3.14 5.06 -1.99
CA CYS A 72 -3.55 6.20 -1.18
C CYS A 72 -4.22 7.22 -2.08
N SER A 73 -5.41 7.67 -1.69
CA SER A 73 -6.11 8.71 -2.45
C SER A 73 -5.70 10.10 -1.99
N ALA A 74 -5.99 11.10 -2.83
CA ALA A 74 -5.77 12.50 -2.47
C ALA A 74 -6.59 12.94 -1.26
N LYS A 75 -7.68 12.25 -0.96
CA LYS A 75 -8.52 12.51 0.21
C LYS A 75 -7.95 11.92 1.50
N GLY A 76 -6.83 11.22 1.43
CA GLY A 76 -6.21 10.60 2.60
C GLY A 76 -6.78 9.25 2.95
N ASN A 77 -7.46 8.59 2.04
CA ASN A 77 -7.95 7.24 2.24
C ASN A 77 -6.87 6.24 1.84
N ILE A 78 -6.62 5.28 2.73
CA ILE A 78 -5.62 4.24 2.53
C ILE A 78 -6.32 2.95 2.15
N ASN A 79 -5.94 2.34 1.05
CA ASN A 79 -6.43 1.03 0.65
C ASN A 79 -5.30 0.02 0.81
N LEU A 80 -5.57 -1.08 1.50
CA LEU A 80 -4.60 -2.13 1.76
C LEU A 80 -5.14 -3.45 1.20
N ASN A 81 -4.27 -4.18 0.50
CA ASN A 81 -4.62 -5.49 -0.03
C ASN A 81 -4.70 -6.50 1.11
N LEU A 82 -5.74 -7.30 1.12
CA LEU A 82 -5.92 -8.32 2.16
C LEU A 82 -4.76 -9.31 2.22
N ARG A 83 -4.05 -9.53 1.10
CA ARG A 83 -2.91 -10.45 1.03
C ARG A 83 -1.67 -9.93 1.76
N LEU A 84 -1.69 -8.71 2.26
CA LEU A 84 -0.58 -8.20 3.08
C LEU A 84 -0.34 -9.06 4.32
N VAL A 85 -1.38 -9.73 4.83
CA VAL A 85 -1.22 -10.62 5.99
C VAL A 85 -0.39 -11.86 5.67
N THR A 86 -0.19 -12.19 4.40
CA THR A 86 0.64 -13.33 3.99
C THR A 86 2.11 -12.96 3.87
N LEU A 87 2.45 -11.68 3.95
CA LEU A 87 3.83 -11.21 3.84
C LEU A 87 4.54 -11.24 5.20
N PRO A 88 5.87 -11.36 5.21
CA PRO A 88 6.64 -11.10 6.43
C PRO A 88 6.34 -9.70 6.97
N ASP A 89 6.42 -9.53 8.28
CA ASP A 89 6.06 -8.29 8.95
C ASP A 89 6.76 -7.07 8.37
N GLU A 90 8.04 -7.18 8.07
CA GLU A 90 8.82 -6.07 7.52
C GLU A 90 8.36 -5.64 6.13
N LEU A 91 7.94 -6.58 5.29
CA LEU A 91 7.40 -6.27 3.96
C LEU A 91 6.00 -5.65 4.07
N ARG A 92 5.18 -6.19 4.95
CA ARG A 92 3.86 -5.63 5.26
C ARG A 92 3.99 -4.18 5.73
N ASP A 93 4.88 -3.94 6.68
CA ASP A 93 5.09 -2.61 7.23
C ASP A 93 5.64 -1.64 6.18
N TYR A 94 6.52 -2.13 5.30
CA TYR A 94 7.02 -1.33 4.20
C TYR A 94 5.87 -0.83 3.31
N VAL A 95 4.94 -1.71 2.94
CA VAL A 95 3.79 -1.33 2.11
C VAL A 95 2.95 -0.28 2.82
N ILE A 96 2.66 -0.49 4.10
CA ILE A 96 1.88 0.46 4.89
C ILE A 96 2.57 1.82 4.94
N LEU A 97 3.86 1.86 5.21
CA LEU A 97 4.63 3.10 5.27
C LEU A 97 4.71 3.78 3.91
N HIS A 98 4.83 3.01 2.84
CA HIS A 98 4.81 3.53 1.47
C HIS A 98 3.50 4.30 1.21
N GLU A 99 2.36 3.71 1.58
CA GLU A 99 1.07 4.38 1.38
C GLU A 99 0.90 5.59 2.31
N LEU A 100 1.39 5.51 3.54
CA LEU A 100 1.37 6.65 4.45
C LEU A 100 2.17 7.84 3.92
N CYS A 101 3.32 7.59 3.28
CA CYS A 101 4.11 8.65 2.68
C CYS A 101 3.37 9.37 1.56
N HIS A 102 2.47 8.68 0.85
CA HIS A 102 1.61 9.29 -0.16
C HIS A 102 0.61 10.31 0.41
N LEU A 103 0.37 10.29 1.71
CA LEU A 103 -0.43 11.34 2.34
C LEU A 103 0.21 12.72 2.18
N LYS A 104 1.53 12.78 2.10
CA LYS A 104 2.28 14.02 1.94
C LYS A 104 2.73 14.24 0.50
N TYR A 105 3.13 13.19 -0.18
CA TYR A 105 3.68 13.28 -1.54
C TYR A 105 3.02 12.21 -2.43
N LEU A 106 2.12 12.63 -3.28
CA LEU A 106 1.40 11.71 -4.17
C LEU A 106 2.30 11.13 -5.26
N ASN A 107 3.32 11.89 -5.69
CA ASN A 107 4.26 11.44 -6.72
C ASN A 107 5.45 10.71 -6.08
N HIS A 108 6.02 9.76 -6.81
CA HIS A 108 7.23 9.06 -6.39
C HIS A 108 8.50 9.87 -6.73
N GLY A 109 8.50 11.14 -6.33
CA GLY A 109 9.62 12.03 -6.55
C GLY A 109 10.67 11.96 -5.43
N LYS A 110 11.62 12.88 -5.48
CA LYS A 110 12.71 12.98 -4.49
C LYS A 110 12.21 13.09 -3.07
N GLU A 111 11.22 13.93 -2.85
CA GLU A 111 10.68 14.19 -1.51
C GLU A 111 9.98 12.96 -0.94
N PHE A 112 9.23 12.24 -1.80
CA PHE A 112 8.61 10.99 -1.41
C PHE A 112 9.67 9.97 -0.97
N HIS A 113 10.70 9.76 -1.78
CA HIS A 113 11.74 8.80 -1.46
C HIS A 113 12.56 9.20 -0.23
N ALA A 114 12.80 10.49 -0.03
CA ALA A 114 13.48 10.97 1.16
C ALA A 114 12.67 10.69 2.42
N LEU A 115 11.37 10.94 2.37
CA LEU A 115 10.48 10.65 3.49
C LEU A 115 10.39 9.15 3.76
N LEU A 116 10.25 8.36 2.70
CA LEU A 116 10.18 6.89 2.83
C LEU A 116 11.46 6.32 3.43
N GLU A 117 12.63 6.82 3.02
CA GLU A 117 13.90 6.40 3.61
C GLU A 117 13.99 6.77 5.08
N GLN A 118 13.44 7.92 5.47
CA GLN A 118 13.43 8.37 6.85
C GLN A 118 12.58 7.45 7.74
N VAL A 119 11.40 7.04 7.27
CA VAL A 119 10.47 6.21 8.07
C VAL A 119 10.69 4.71 7.88
N CYS A 120 11.33 4.33 6.79
CA CYS A 120 11.61 2.93 6.44
C CYS A 120 13.00 2.81 5.82
N PRO A 121 14.07 2.89 6.63
CA PRO A 121 15.43 2.71 6.10
C PRO A 121 15.57 1.37 5.38
N GLY A 122 16.24 1.38 4.24
CA GLY A 122 16.41 0.16 3.45
C GLY A 122 15.19 -0.21 2.61
N HIS A 123 14.27 0.72 2.40
CA HIS A 123 13.04 0.46 1.65
C HIS A 123 13.28 -0.09 0.24
N ARG A 124 14.41 0.25 -0.39
CA ARG A 124 14.73 -0.22 -1.75
C ARG A 124 14.97 -1.72 -1.79
N GLU A 125 15.61 -2.27 -0.76
CA GLU A 125 15.78 -3.72 -0.63
C GLU A 125 14.46 -4.42 -0.41
N LEU A 126 13.60 -3.85 0.41
CA LEU A 126 12.27 -4.39 0.66
C LEU A 126 11.43 -4.38 -0.63
N ALA A 127 11.53 -3.31 -1.41
CA ALA A 127 10.84 -3.23 -2.70
C ALA A 127 11.31 -4.33 -3.65
N LYS A 128 12.61 -4.62 -3.68
CA LYS A 128 13.14 -5.71 -4.49
C LYS A 128 12.63 -7.07 -4.04
N ARG A 129 12.55 -7.29 -2.75
CA ARG A 129 12.05 -8.56 -2.19
C ARG A 129 10.59 -8.79 -2.56
N LEU A 130 9.79 -7.73 -2.66
CA LEU A 130 8.39 -7.86 -3.06
C LEU A 130 8.22 -8.26 -4.52
N LYS A 131 9.19 -7.96 -5.37
CA LYS A 131 9.17 -8.38 -6.77
C LYS A 131 9.37 -9.87 -6.93
N GLU A 132 10.08 -10.46 -6.02
CA GLU A 132 10.39 -11.87 -6.05
C GLU A 132 9.23 -12.70 -5.50
#